data_7582476a204ddef535a4d687208c9741
#
_entry.id   7582476a204ddef535a4d687208c9741
#
_cell.length_a   1.000
_cell.length_b   1.000
_cell.length_c   1.000
_cell.angle_alpha   90.00
_cell.angle_beta   90.00
_cell.angle_gamma   90.00
#
_symmetry.space_group_name_H-M   'P 1'
#
loop_
_entity.id
_entity.type
_entity.pdbx_description
1 polymer ?
#
loop_
_entity_poly.entity_id
_entity_poly.type
_entity_poly.pdbx_seq_one_letter_code
_entity_poly.pdbx_strand_id
1 'polypeptide(L)'
;MLARDALNALYTFGGVFAGTALGWPVFLAGVFGVVSAISATLVSWIGGRADRHWGPKPVIVACALALTAVCVLITGLGRQQIFGLPVAPGSHLPDALFFLCGVLIGGAGGAMQAASRTMMVRHTTPARATEAFGLYALSGKATAFLAPWLIARATQATGNQSLGVFPLIVMFLLALVLLSWVQSKGEAQQ
;
A
#
# COMPACT_ATOMS: atom_id res chain seq x y z
N MET A 1 -2.80 -11.26 -3.26
CA MET A 1 -2.95 -10.51 -4.51
C MET A 1 -3.66 -9.18 -4.27
N LEU A 2 -4.86 -9.18 -3.69
CA LEU A 2 -5.68 -7.98 -3.47
C LEU A 2 -4.94 -6.84 -2.75
N ALA A 3 -4.19 -7.14 -1.67
CA ALA A 3 -3.37 -6.15 -0.97
C ALA A 3 -2.26 -5.52 -1.84
N ARG A 4 -1.67 -6.31 -2.74
CA ARG A 4 -0.65 -5.83 -3.67
C ARG A 4 -1.25 -4.91 -4.73
N ASP A 5 -2.45 -5.22 -5.22
CA ASP A 5 -3.14 -4.40 -6.21
C ASP A 5 -3.56 -3.06 -5.59
N ALA A 6 -4.08 -3.08 -4.36
CA ALA A 6 -4.37 -1.88 -3.58
C ALA A 6 -3.11 -1.03 -3.36
N LEU A 7 -1.97 -1.66 -3.03
CA LEU A 7 -0.70 -0.98 -2.85
C LEU A 7 -0.19 -0.32 -4.14
N ASN A 8 -0.26 -1.03 -5.28
CA ASN A 8 0.17 -0.47 -6.57
C ASN A 8 -0.69 0.74 -6.97
N ALA A 9 -2.00 0.66 -6.73
CA ALA A 9 -2.88 1.79 -6.94
C ALA A 9 -2.57 2.96 -6.00
N LEU A 10 -2.22 2.68 -4.74
CA LEU A 10 -1.83 3.70 -3.76
C LEU A 10 -0.54 4.43 -4.18
N TYR A 11 0.45 3.72 -4.74
CA TYR A 11 1.64 4.35 -5.31
C TYR A 11 1.31 5.30 -6.46
N THR A 12 0.46 4.86 -7.39
CA THR A 12 0.04 5.70 -8.53
C THR A 12 -0.79 6.89 -8.06
N PHE A 13 -1.73 6.65 -7.14
CA PHE A 13 -2.59 7.68 -6.58
C PHE A 13 -1.80 8.73 -5.80
N GLY A 14 -0.76 8.34 -5.07
CA GLY A 14 0.06 9.25 -4.27
C GLY A 14 0.64 10.40 -5.08
N GLY A 15 1.16 10.13 -6.28
CA GLY A 15 1.67 11.16 -7.19
C GLY A 15 0.56 12.09 -7.72
N VAL A 16 -0.59 11.52 -8.08
CA VAL A 16 -1.75 12.30 -8.55
C VAL A 16 -2.29 13.18 -7.43
N PHE A 17 -2.45 12.64 -6.23
CA PHE A 17 -2.94 13.37 -5.06
C PHE A 17 -2.03 14.54 -4.68
N ALA A 18 -0.70 14.33 -4.70
CA ALA A 18 0.28 15.36 -4.43
C ALA A 18 0.13 16.57 -5.38
N GLY A 19 -0.04 16.30 -6.68
CA GLY A 19 -0.19 17.36 -7.69
C GLY A 19 -1.55 18.06 -7.65
N THR A 20 -2.64 17.31 -7.48
CA THR A 20 -4.00 17.84 -7.65
C THR A 20 -4.63 18.33 -6.34
N ALA A 21 -4.46 17.60 -5.24
CA ALA A 21 -5.05 17.95 -3.94
C ALA A 21 -4.15 18.88 -3.10
N LEU A 22 -2.83 18.69 -3.17
CA LEU A 22 -1.87 19.50 -2.42
C LEU A 22 -1.22 20.60 -3.26
N GLY A 23 -1.35 20.55 -4.60
CA GLY A 23 -0.78 21.56 -5.49
C GLY A 23 0.76 21.51 -5.56
N TRP A 24 1.35 20.33 -5.35
CA TRP A 24 2.80 20.19 -5.33
C TRP A 24 3.43 20.37 -6.71
N PRO A 25 4.55 21.11 -6.83
CA PRO A 25 5.35 21.10 -8.03
C PRO A 25 5.94 19.72 -8.30
N VAL A 26 6.23 19.40 -9.56
CA VAL A 26 6.80 18.12 -9.99
C VAL A 26 8.08 17.76 -9.22
N PHE A 27 8.91 18.75 -8.91
CA PHE A 27 10.12 18.55 -8.12
C PHE A 27 9.82 17.95 -6.73
N LEU A 28 8.82 18.50 -6.01
CA LEU A 28 8.47 18.03 -4.68
C LEU A 28 7.87 16.62 -4.71
N ALA A 29 7.07 16.32 -5.74
CA ALA A 29 6.57 14.97 -5.99
C ALA A 29 7.72 13.98 -6.28
N GLY A 30 8.76 14.43 -6.98
CA GLY A 30 9.99 13.64 -7.19
C GLY A 30 10.73 13.35 -5.88
N VAL A 31 10.92 14.34 -5.03
CA VAL A 31 11.53 14.17 -3.69
C VAL A 31 10.72 13.20 -2.85
N PHE A 32 9.40 13.30 -2.84
CA PHE A 32 8.50 12.35 -2.18
C PHE A 32 8.71 10.91 -2.66
N GLY A 33 8.84 10.71 -3.98
CA GLY A 33 9.13 9.40 -4.56
C GLY A 33 10.47 8.82 -4.08
N VAL A 34 11.53 9.64 -4.06
CA VAL A 34 12.87 9.22 -3.58
C VAL A 34 12.83 8.86 -2.10
N VAL A 35 12.21 9.69 -1.26
CA VAL A 35 12.07 9.42 0.18
C VAL A 35 11.29 8.13 0.43
N SER A 36 10.21 7.91 -0.31
CA SER A 36 9.42 6.68 -0.23
C SER A 36 10.23 5.45 -0.65
N ALA A 37 11.08 5.55 -1.69
CA ALA A 37 11.94 4.46 -2.14
C ALA A 37 13.04 4.11 -1.12
N ILE A 38 13.65 5.12 -0.50
CA ILE A 38 14.62 4.92 0.59
C ILE A 38 13.94 4.20 1.76
N SER A 39 12.76 4.66 2.17
CA SER A 39 11.97 4.02 3.22
C SER A 39 11.63 2.57 2.86
N ALA A 40 11.21 2.31 1.60
CA ALA A 40 10.94 0.96 1.13
C ALA A 40 12.14 0.02 1.32
N THR A 41 13.35 0.49 1.00
CA THR A 41 14.57 -0.29 1.15
C THR A 41 14.87 -0.61 2.61
N LEU A 42 14.85 0.42 3.49
CA LEU A 42 15.16 0.27 4.90
C LEU A 42 14.16 -0.62 5.62
N VAL A 43 12.86 -0.38 5.41
CA VAL A 43 11.81 -1.14 6.10
C VAL A 43 11.69 -2.57 5.53
N SER A 44 11.98 -2.79 4.23
CA SER A 44 12.05 -4.15 3.68
C SER A 44 13.18 -4.97 4.33
N TRP A 45 14.32 -4.34 4.63
CA TRP A 45 15.42 -5.00 5.34
C TRP A 45 15.02 -5.39 6.78
N ILE A 46 14.35 -4.48 7.51
CA ILE A 46 13.80 -4.77 8.85
C ILE A 46 12.71 -5.84 8.75
N GLY A 47 11.80 -5.70 7.78
CA GLY A 47 10.72 -6.66 7.51
C GLY A 47 11.24 -8.06 7.19
N GLY A 48 12.36 -8.16 6.46
CA GLY A 48 13.03 -9.43 6.19
C GLY A 48 13.60 -10.10 7.45
N ARG A 49 14.05 -9.33 8.45
CA ARG A 49 14.41 -9.85 9.77
C ARG A 49 13.19 -10.34 10.54
N ALA A 50 12.12 -9.56 10.55
CA ALA A 50 10.87 -9.93 11.19
C ALA A 50 10.25 -11.20 10.57
N ASP A 51 10.32 -11.34 9.24
CA ASP A 51 9.87 -12.54 8.52
C ASP A 51 10.65 -13.81 8.93
N ARG A 52 11.95 -13.69 9.20
CA ARG A 52 12.75 -14.84 9.68
C ARG A 52 12.34 -15.29 11.08
N HIS A 53 11.95 -14.36 11.97
CA HIS A 53 11.60 -14.68 13.36
C HIS A 53 10.14 -15.08 13.50
N TRP A 54 9.22 -14.35 12.90
CA TRP A 54 7.78 -14.50 13.09
C TRP A 54 7.05 -15.10 11.89
N GLY A 55 7.76 -15.23 10.75
CA GLY A 55 7.17 -15.67 9.50
C GLY A 55 6.55 -14.54 8.68
N PRO A 56 6.19 -14.82 7.40
CA PRO A 56 5.70 -13.80 6.47
C PRO A 56 4.30 -13.29 6.80
N LYS A 57 3.41 -14.13 7.36
CA LYS A 57 2.01 -13.77 7.63
C LYS A 57 1.87 -12.58 8.58
N PRO A 58 2.51 -12.55 9.79
CA PRO A 58 2.44 -11.40 10.68
C PRO A 58 2.98 -10.11 10.06
N VAL A 59 4.05 -10.21 9.26
CA VAL A 59 4.63 -9.05 8.55
C VAL A 59 3.62 -8.48 7.55
N ILE A 60 2.98 -9.33 6.74
CA ILE A 60 1.95 -8.90 5.79
C ILE A 60 0.77 -8.24 6.52
N VAL A 61 0.31 -8.82 7.64
CA VAL A 61 -0.79 -8.26 8.45
C VAL A 61 -0.41 -6.87 8.98
N ALA A 62 0.76 -6.74 9.61
CA ALA A 62 1.23 -5.46 10.15
C ALA A 62 1.34 -4.38 9.06
N CYS A 63 1.91 -4.73 7.90
CA CYS A 63 2.01 -3.82 6.77
C CYS A 63 0.63 -3.43 6.20
N ALA A 64 -0.29 -4.39 6.06
CA ALA A 64 -1.64 -4.11 5.56
C ALA A 64 -2.43 -3.20 6.52
N LEU A 65 -2.30 -3.39 7.84
CA LEU A 65 -2.89 -2.51 8.85
C LEU A 65 -2.28 -1.09 8.78
N ALA A 66 -0.96 -0.99 8.66
CA ALA A 66 -0.29 0.31 8.51
C ALA A 66 -0.77 1.04 7.24
N LEU A 67 -0.87 0.34 6.11
CA LEU A 67 -1.36 0.91 4.85
C LEU A 67 -2.84 1.29 4.93
N THR A 68 -3.67 0.52 5.64
CA THR A 68 -5.06 0.88 5.92
C THR A 68 -5.14 2.18 6.73
N ALA A 69 -4.34 2.30 7.79
CA ALA A 69 -4.28 3.53 8.59
C ALA A 69 -3.84 4.74 7.76
N VAL A 70 -2.84 4.56 6.88
CA VAL A 70 -2.41 5.61 5.95
C VAL A 70 -3.54 6.00 4.99
N CYS A 71 -4.29 5.05 4.43
CA CYS A 71 -5.45 5.35 3.58
C CYS A 71 -6.51 6.14 4.35
N VAL A 72 -6.78 5.80 5.60
CA VAL A 72 -7.71 6.57 6.47
C VAL A 72 -7.18 8.00 6.70
N LEU A 73 -5.88 8.17 6.95
CA LEU A 73 -5.29 9.52 7.09
C LEU A 73 -5.46 10.34 5.80
N ILE A 74 -5.22 9.75 4.64
CA ILE A 74 -5.35 10.44 3.35
C ILE A 74 -6.81 10.83 3.07
N THR A 75 -7.80 10.02 3.46
CA THR A 75 -9.23 10.39 3.27
C THR A 75 -9.61 11.64 4.03
N GLY A 76 -8.97 11.91 5.16
CA GLY A 76 -9.18 13.14 5.96
C GLY A 76 -8.26 14.30 5.59
N LEU A 77 -7.28 14.08 4.67
CA LEU A 77 -6.26 15.07 4.34
C LEU A 77 -6.69 15.96 3.18
N GLY A 78 -6.72 17.27 3.41
CA GLY A 78 -6.94 18.29 2.38
C GLY A 78 -6.01 19.48 2.59
N ARG A 79 -5.90 20.36 1.59
CA ARG A 79 -5.03 21.54 1.66
C ARG A 79 -5.49 22.54 2.71
N GLN A 80 -6.80 22.69 2.90
CA GLN A 80 -7.41 23.69 3.79
C GLN A 80 -8.01 23.09 5.06
N GLN A 81 -8.13 21.77 5.13
CA GLN A 81 -8.72 21.07 6.26
C GLN A 81 -8.11 19.68 6.45
N ILE A 82 -7.99 19.27 7.70
CA ILE A 82 -7.58 17.92 8.08
C ILE A 82 -8.70 17.36 8.96
N PHE A 83 -9.37 16.30 8.52
CA PHE A 83 -10.54 15.70 9.18
C PHE A 83 -11.63 16.75 9.52
N GLY A 84 -11.87 17.70 8.61
CA GLY A 84 -12.87 18.76 8.83
C GLY A 84 -12.40 19.91 9.72
N LEU A 85 -11.22 19.85 10.32
CA LEU A 85 -10.64 20.94 11.09
C LEU A 85 -9.91 21.91 10.14
N PRO A 86 -10.22 23.21 10.18
CA PRO A 86 -9.55 24.17 9.31
C PRO A 86 -8.08 24.30 9.66
N VAL A 87 -7.23 24.31 8.64
CA VAL A 87 -5.79 24.50 8.76
C VAL A 87 -5.44 25.94 8.36
N ALA A 88 -4.55 26.58 9.10
CA ALA A 88 -4.11 27.95 8.82
C ALA A 88 -3.61 28.10 7.38
N PRO A 89 -4.00 29.17 6.65
CA PRO A 89 -3.51 29.44 5.31
C PRO A 89 -1.98 29.49 5.27
N GLY A 90 -1.36 28.74 4.34
CA GLY A 90 0.10 28.67 4.23
C GLY A 90 0.78 27.65 5.16
N SER A 91 0.02 26.89 5.95
CA SER A 91 0.60 25.84 6.80
C SER A 91 1.24 24.72 5.97
N HIS A 92 2.42 24.27 6.41
CA HIS A 92 3.13 23.10 5.84
C HIS A 92 2.67 21.77 6.49
N LEU A 93 1.69 21.80 7.39
CA LEU A 93 1.22 20.62 8.11
C LEU A 93 0.66 19.53 7.16
N PRO A 94 -0.20 19.86 6.16
CA PRO A 94 -0.68 18.88 5.20
C PRO A 94 0.47 18.23 4.40
N ASP A 95 1.47 19.02 4.02
CA ASP A 95 2.63 18.56 3.28
C ASP A 95 3.47 17.58 4.11
N ALA A 96 3.76 17.93 5.36
CA ALA A 96 4.51 17.09 6.29
C ALA A 96 3.78 15.77 6.59
N LEU A 97 2.47 15.81 6.81
CA LEU A 97 1.67 14.61 7.02
C LEU A 97 1.66 13.71 5.78
N PHE A 98 1.57 14.30 4.59
CA PHE A 98 1.60 13.51 3.37
C PHE A 98 2.99 12.91 3.09
N PHE A 99 4.07 13.62 3.44
CA PHE A 99 5.42 13.04 3.42
C PHE A 99 5.55 11.85 4.38
N LEU A 100 5.01 11.96 5.59
CA LEU A 100 4.95 10.85 6.54
C LEU A 100 4.16 9.66 5.97
N CYS A 101 3.01 9.92 5.33
CA CYS A 101 2.27 8.89 4.61
C CYS A 101 3.14 8.23 3.53
N GLY A 102 3.93 8.99 2.77
CA GLY A 102 4.83 8.46 1.75
C GLY A 102 5.91 7.54 2.32
N VAL A 103 6.51 7.90 3.46
CA VAL A 103 7.46 7.05 4.18
C VAL A 103 6.80 5.74 4.60
N LEU A 104 5.59 5.80 5.14
CA LEU A 104 4.84 4.60 5.57
C LEU A 104 4.39 3.76 4.37
N ILE A 105 3.91 4.37 3.28
CA ILE A 105 3.52 3.68 2.05
C ILE A 105 4.73 2.96 1.45
N GLY A 106 5.86 3.65 1.32
CA GLY A 106 7.10 3.08 0.80
C GLY A 106 7.56 1.91 1.68
N GLY A 107 7.73 2.16 2.96
CA GLY A 107 8.24 1.20 3.92
C GLY A 107 7.36 -0.05 4.06
N ALA A 108 6.10 0.12 4.44
CA ALA A 108 5.16 -0.98 4.60
C ALA A 108 4.91 -1.70 3.27
N GLY A 109 4.84 -0.95 2.16
CA GLY A 109 4.65 -1.51 0.83
C GLY A 109 5.82 -2.40 0.39
N GLY A 110 7.06 -1.95 0.58
CA GLY A 110 8.25 -2.73 0.28
C GLY A 110 8.33 -4.01 1.09
N ALA A 111 8.14 -3.91 2.42
CA ALA A 111 8.14 -5.07 3.32
C ALA A 111 7.01 -6.06 3.00
N MET A 112 5.80 -5.57 2.70
CA MET A 112 4.66 -6.41 2.32
C MET A 112 4.92 -7.16 1.02
N GLN A 113 5.53 -6.52 0.01
CA GLN A 113 5.86 -7.17 -1.25
C GLN A 113 6.92 -8.28 -1.05
N ALA A 114 7.96 -8.02 -0.24
CA ALA A 114 8.98 -9.01 0.09
C ALA A 114 8.36 -10.20 0.83
N ALA A 115 7.62 -9.98 1.91
CA ALA A 115 6.97 -11.02 2.70
C ALA A 115 5.94 -11.84 1.89
N SER A 116 5.22 -11.19 0.96
CA SER A 116 4.27 -11.89 0.07
C SER A 116 4.97 -12.89 -0.86
N ARG A 117 6.15 -12.56 -1.35
CA ARG A 117 6.96 -13.49 -2.17
C ARG A 117 7.49 -14.64 -1.34
N THR A 118 7.99 -14.36 -0.12
CA THR A 118 8.43 -15.40 0.83
C THR A 118 7.29 -16.34 1.17
N MET A 119 6.10 -15.81 1.43
CA MET A 119 4.91 -16.62 1.72
C MET A 119 4.56 -17.54 0.56
N MET A 120 4.64 -17.04 -0.69
CA MET A 120 4.38 -17.87 -1.88
C MET A 120 5.39 -19.00 -2.01
N VAL A 121 6.70 -18.73 -1.79
CA VAL A 121 7.75 -19.75 -1.83
C VAL A 121 7.50 -20.85 -0.79
N ARG A 122 7.05 -20.50 0.40
CA ARG A 122 6.73 -21.47 1.47
C ARG A 122 5.54 -22.38 1.15
N HIS A 123 4.64 -21.97 0.26
CA HIS A 123 3.47 -22.74 -0.18
C HIS A 123 3.71 -23.47 -1.51
N THR A 124 4.94 -23.49 -2.01
CA THR A 124 5.27 -24.05 -3.32
C THR A 124 6.43 -25.03 -3.21
N THR A 125 6.35 -26.17 -3.89
CA THR A 125 7.47 -27.10 -4.01
C THR A 125 8.47 -26.61 -5.06
N PRO A 126 9.77 -26.92 -4.94
CA PRO A 126 10.78 -26.53 -5.94
C PRO A 126 10.42 -26.91 -7.38
N ALA A 127 9.77 -28.06 -7.56
CA ALA A 127 9.36 -28.55 -8.88
C ALA A 127 8.28 -27.68 -9.55
N ARG A 128 7.45 -26.97 -8.77
CA ARG A 128 6.35 -26.11 -9.25
C ARG A 128 6.61 -24.62 -9.06
N ALA A 129 7.80 -24.23 -8.68
CA ALA A 129 8.13 -22.84 -8.37
C ALA A 129 7.84 -21.90 -9.56
N THR A 130 8.25 -22.27 -10.77
CA THR A 130 8.03 -21.47 -11.99
C THR A 130 6.55 -21.28 -12.29
N GLU A 131 5.74 -22.32 -12.15
CA GLU A 131 4.29 -22.28 -12.34
C GLU A 131 3.63 -21.35 -11.32
N ALA A 132 3.99 -21.49 -10.05
CA ALA A 132 3.45 -20.67 -8.97
C ALA A 132 3.81 -19.17 -9.15
N PHE A 133 5.05 -18.85 -9.55
CA PHE A 133 5.45 -17.49 -9.87
C PHE A 133 4.73 -16.95 -11.10
N GLY A 134 4.48 -17.77 -12.12
CA GLY A 134 3.68 -17.44 -13.29
C GLY A 134 2.25 -17.08 -12.92
N LEU A 135 1.58 -17.92 -12.12
CA LEU A 135 0.21 -17.66 -11.61
C LEU A 135 0.17 -16.42 -10.71
N TYR A 136 1.19 -16.25 -9.86
CA TYR A 136 1.31 -15.05 -9.04
C TYR A 136 1.43 -13.77 -9.87
N ALA A 137 2.21 -13.78 -10.94
CA ALA A 137 2.35 -12.63 -11.83
C ALA A 137 1.07 -12.38 -12.64
N LEU A 138 0.46 -13.45 -13.18
CA LEU A 138 -0.76 -13.37 -13.98
C LEU A 138 -1.93 -12.81 -13.17
N SER A 139 -2.15 -13.31 -11.96
CA SER A 139 -3.24 -12.84 -11.09
C SER A 139 -3.09 -11.36 -10.74
N GLY A 140 -1.86 -10.86 -10.51
CA GLY A 140 -1.61 -9.45 -10.27
C GLY A 140 -1.86 -8.58 -11.51
N LYS A 141 -1.64 -9.09 -12.72
CA LYS A 141 -1.95 -8.36 -13.96
C LYS A 141 -3.46 -8.36 -14.27
N ALA A 142 -4.14 -9.48 -14.01
CA ALA A 142 -5.56 -9.61 -14.27
C ALA A 142 -6.42 -8.63 -13.44
N THR A 143 -5.98 -8.28 -12.23
CA THR A 143 -6.71 -7.40 -11.31
C THR A 143 -6.13 -5.99 -11.21
N ALA A 144 -5.04 -5.69 -11.93
CA ALA A 144 -4.33 -4.42 -11.85
C ALA A 144 -5.18 -3.18 -12.19
N PHE A 145 -6.20 -3.34 -13.04
CA PHE A 145 -7.11 -2.25 -13.41
C PHE A 145 -8.16 -1.95 -12.34
N LEU A 146 -8.47 -2.91 -11.45
CA LEU A 146 -9.60 -2.83 -10.52
C LEU A 146 -9.44 -1.66 -9.54
N ALA A 147 -8.28 -1.54 -8.90
CA ALA A 147 -8.05 -0.52 -7.89
C ALA A 147 -8.03 0.91 -8.47
N PRO A 148 -7.33 1.22 -9.60
CA PRO A 148 -7.45 2.52 -10.26
C PRO A 148 -8.87 2.85 -10.71
N TRP A 149 -9.62 1.86 -11.22
CA TRP A 149 -11.01 2.04 -11.63
C TRP A 149 -11.89 2.40 -10.44
N LEU A 150 -11.75 1.69 -9.30
CA LEU A 150 -12.50 1.98 -8.08
C LEU A 150 -12.19 3.38 -7.54
N ILE A 151 -10.91 3.80 -7.54
CA ILE A 151 -10.50 5.16 -7.16
C ILE A 151 -11.19 6.21 -8.05
N ALA A 152 -11.12 6.01 -9.37
CA ALA A 152 -11.73 6.93 -10.32
C ALA A 152 -13.24 7.06 -10.09
N ARG A 153 -13.94 5.94 -9.89
CA ARG A 153 -15.40 5.93 -9.62
C ARG A 153 -15.74 6.61 -8.30
N ALA A 154 -14.98 6.32 -7.23
CA ALA A 154 -15.18 6.96 -5.94
C ALA A 154 -14.93 8.48 -6.00
N THR A 155 -13.87 8.90 -6.68
CA THR A 155 -13.56 10.33 -6.88
C THR A 155 -14.65 11.03 -7.71
N GLN A 156 -15.15 10.41 -8.78
CA GLN A 156 -16.24 10.97 -9.60
C GLN A 156 -17.54 11.09 -8.80
N ALA A 157 -17.89 10.06 -8.00
CA ALA A 157 -19.13 10.04 -7.22
C ALA A 157 -19.14 11.05 -6.07
N THR A 158 -17.98 11.30 -5.45
CA THR A 158 -17.85 12.18 -4.28
C THR A 158 -17.42 13.61 -4.63
N GLY A 159 -16.89 13.83 -5.82
CA GLY A 159 -16.26 15.10 -6.22
C GLY A 159 -15.00 15.45 -5.40
N ASN A 160 -14.53 14.51 -4.56
CA ASN A 160 -13.42 14.73 -3.63
C ASN A 160 -12.34 13.65 -3.83
N GLN A 161 -11.13 14.11 -4.13
CA GLN A 161 -10.01 13.22 -4.42
C GLN A 161 -9.52 12.46 -3.18
N SER A 162 -9.58 13.08 -1.99
CA SER A 162 -9.21 12.40 -0.75
C SER A 162 -10.13 11.19 -0.47
N LEU A 163 -11.42 11.31 -0.78
CA LEU A 163 -12.38 10.20 -0.64
C LEU A 163 -12.21 9.13 -1.72
N GLY A 164 -11.52 9.44 -2.81
CA GLY A 164 -11.16 8.47 -3.84
C GLY A 164 -10.33 7.30 -3.34
N VAL A 165 -9.62 7.45 -2.20
CA VAL A 165 -8.82 6.38 -1.59
C VAL A 165 -9.67 5.36 -0.82
N PHE A 166 -10.92 5.69 -0.48
CA PHE A 166 -11.77 4.84 0.33
C PHE A 166 -11.88 3.36 -0.16
N PRO A 167 -12.01 3.07 -1.46
CA PRO A 167 -12.02 1.69 -1.94
C PRO A 167 -10.76 0.90 -1.60
N LEU A 168 -9.60 1.54 -1.46
CA LEU A 168 -8.37 0.86 -1.07
C LEU A 168 -8.42 0.37 0.38
N ILE A 169 -9.09 1.12 1.27
CA ILE A 169 -9.35 0.69 2.65
C ILE A 169 -10.12 -0.63 2.63
N VAL A 170 -11.20 -0.69 1.84
CA VAL A 170 -12.00 -1.91 1.70
C VAL A 170 -11.16 -3.05 1.14
N MET A 171 -10.33 -2.79 0.12
CA MET A 171 -9.45 -3.81 -0.47
C MET A 171 -8.43 -4.35 0.53
N PHE A 172 -7.80 -3.48 1.34
CA PHE A 172 -6.86 -3.93 2.39
C PHE A 172 -7.57 -4.73 3.48
N LEU A 173 -8.75 -4.30 3.93
CA LEU A 173 -9.53 -5.03 4.92
C LEU A 173 -9.98 -6.41 4.41
N LEU A 174 -10.47 -6.48 3.15
CA LEU A 174 -10.80 -7.76 2.52
C LEU A 174 -9.56 -8.66 2.39
N ALA A 175 -8.40 -8.09 2.05
CA ALA A 175 -7.16 -8.84 1.99
C ALA A 175 -6.76 -9.41 3.35
N LEU A 176 -6.97 -8.65 4.45
CA LEU A 176 -6.74 -9.12 5.81
C LEU A 176 -7.68 -10.27 6.20
N VAL A 177 -8.97 -10.14 5.85
CA VAL A 177 -9.96 -11.21 6.08
C VAL A 177 -9.57 -12.48 5.32
N LEU A 178 -9.23 -12.37 4.04
CA LEU A 178 -8.79 -13.51 3.22
C LEU A 178 -7.48 -14.12 3.76
N LEU A 179 -6.56 -13.28 4.23
CA LEU A 179 -5.29 -13.74 4.81
C LEU A 179 -5.48 -14.50 6.13
N SER A 180 -6.56 -14.23 6.89
CA SER A 180 -6.85 -14.95 8.12
C SER A 180 -7.05 -16.46 7.87
N TRP A 181 -7.62 -16.82 6.71
CA TRP A 181 -7.87 -18.20 6.30
C TRP A 181 -6.63 -18.93 5.75
N VAL A 182 -5.57 -18.18 5.39
CA VAL A 182 -4.34 -18.79 4.88
C VAL A 182 -3.49 -19.27 6.05
N GLN A 183 -3.02 -20.50 6.00
CA GLN A 183 -2.15 -21.09 7.03
C GLN A 183 -0.77 -20.41 7.02
N SER A 184 -0.17 -20.24 8.20
CA SER A 184 1.17 -19.63 8.34
C SER A 184 2.30 -20.55 7.91
N LYS A 185 2.10 -21.89 8.05
CA LYS A 185 3.03 -22.94 7.63
C LYS A 185 2.55 -23.48 6.28
N GLY A 186 3.42 -23.46 5.27
CA GLY A 186 3.12 -24.08 3.98
C GLY A 186 3.10 -25.60 4.09
N GLU A 187 2.34 -26.26 3.22
CA GLU A 187 2.30 -27.74 3.12
C GLU A 187 3.66 -28.38 2.81
N ALA A 188 4.59 -27.60 2.25
CA ALA A 188 5.95 -28.07 1.92
C ALA A 188 6.86 -28.29 3.15
N GLN A 189 6.39 -27.99 4.36
CA GLN A 189 7.12 -28.15 5.64
C GLN A 189 6.48 -29.19 6.56
N GLN A 190 5.48 -29.93 6.10
CA GLN A 190 4.95 -31.14 6.72
C GLN A 190 5.56 -32.37 6.03
#